data_d8b8d11d8f1f6396788089fa86e882a3
#
_entry.id   d8b8d11d8f1f6396788089fa86e882a3
#
_cell.length_a   1.000
_cell.length_b   1.000
_cell.length_c   1.000
_cell.angle_alpha   90.00
_cell.angle_beta   90.00
_cell.angle_gamma   90.00
#
_symmetry.space_group_name_H-M   'P 1'
#
loop_
_entity.id
_entity.type
_entity.pdbx_description
1 polymer ?
#
loop_
_entity_poly.entity_id
_entity_poly.type
_entity_poly.pdbx_seq_one_letter_code
_entity_poly.pdbx_strand_id
1 'polypeptide(L)'
;MNDTESKKVAEVPEPTGLSRRGFLGTSAVTGAVLAGATAIGGAVFTRETWAAAAKDAQSKTHVGPGELDEYYGFWSGGHQGEVRIMGIPSMRELLRIPVFNVDSATGWGLTNESKRIMGDSAHFQNGDCHHPHLSMTDGKYDGKYLFINDKANSRVARIRLDIMKCDKMLTVPNVQAVHGLRLQKIPHTKYVFANAEFVIPHPNDGSTFDLQDKNSYTLFNAIDAEKMEMAFQVIVDGNLDNTDADYTGKYAASTCYNSEKAYDLGGMMRNERDWVVVFNIQRIEAAIKAGKFITLDG
;
A
#
# COMPACT_ATOMS: atom_id res chain seq x y z
N MET A 1 -2.08 66.34 -10.86
CA MET A 1 -1.90 66.03 -9.43
C MET A 1 -2.57 64.71 -9.20
N ASN A 2 -1.82 63.66 -9.28
CA ASN A 2 -2.12 62.38 -8.66
C ASN A 2 -0.85 61.53 -8.73
N ASP A 3 -0.19 61.44 -7.59
CA ASP A 3 0.99 60.62 -7.37
C ASP A 3 0.55 59.19 -7.27
N THR A 4 1.07 58.34 -8.14
CA THR A 4 0.98 56.87 -8.00
C THR A 4 2.30 56.36 -7.43
N GLU A 5 2.32 56.11 -6.14
CA GLU A 5 3.40 55.38 -5.49
C GLU A 5 3.48 53.91 -6.00
N SER A 6 4.54 53.62 -6.70
CA SER A 6 4.88 52.24 -7.08
C SER A 6 5.48 51.50 -5.87
N LYS A 7 4.75 50.57 -5.30
CA LYS A 7 5.31 49.63 -4.32
C LYS A 7 6.36 48.74 -4.99
N LYS A 8 7.61 48.89 -4.58
CA LYS A 8 8.68 47.93 -4.89
C LYS A 8 8.33 46.58 -4.31
N VAL A 9 8.18 45.60 -5.19
CA VAL A 9 8.13 44.18 -4.82
C VAL A 9 9.54 43.75 -4.45
N ALA A 10 9.73 43.23 -3.26
CA ALA A 10 11.00 42.67 -2.82
C ALA A 10 11.33 41.43 -3.67
N GLU A 11 12.48 41.46 -4.33
CA GLU A 11 13.04 40.29 -5.01
C GLU A 11 13.34 39.18 -4.00
N VAL A 12 12.74 38.01 -4.23
CA VAL A 12 13.08 36.78 -3.51
C VAL A 12 14.38 36.26 -4.12
N PRO A 13 15.47 36.09 -3.33
CA PRO A 13 16.72 35.56 -3.86
C PRO A 13 16.53 34.11 -4.35
N GLU A 14 16.97 33.83 -5.57
CA GLU A 14 17.02 32.47 -6.12
C GLU A 14 17.92 31.56 -5.22
N PRO A 15 17.51 30.29 -4.97
CA PRO A 15 18.35 29.38 -4.26
C PRO A 15 19.62 29.07 -5.07
N THR A 16 20.75 29.51 -4.61
CA THR A 16 22.06 29.18 -5.18
C THR A 16 22.32 27.70 -5.01
N GLY A 17 22.22 26.96 -6.13
CA GLY A 17 22.56 25.55 -6.18
C GLY A 17 23.99 25.30 -5.71
N LEU A 18 24.18 24.43 -4.75
CA LEU A 18 25.51 24.02 -4.28
C LEU A 18 26.30 23.35 -5.41
N SER A 19 27.38 24.00 -5.86
CA SER A 19 28.29 23.39 -6.81
C SER A 19 29.03 22.20 -6.22
N ARG A 20 29.49 21.24 -7.05
CA ARG A 20 30.31 20.10 -6.58
C ARG A 20 31.51 20.51 -5.72
N ARG A 21 32.11 21.65 -5.98
CA ARG A 21 33.17 22.22 -5.14
C ARG A 21 32.65 22.75 -3.80
N GLY A 22 31.47 23.35 -3.77
CA GLY A 22 30.79 23.75 -2.53
C GLY A 22 30.44 22.56 -1.66
N PHE A 23 29.96 21.44 -2.23
CA PHE A 23 29.67 20.22 -1.50
C PHE A 23 30.93 19.60 -0.88
N LEU A 24 32.06 19.56 -1.61
CA LEU A 24 33.33 19.07 -1.06
C LEU A 24 33.91 20.02 0.00
N GLY A 25 33.74 21.34 -0.18
CA GLY A 25 34.11 22.34 0.84
C GLY A 25 33.27 22.20 2.11
N THR A 26 31.98 21.97 1.99
CA THR A 26 31.08 21.73 3.13
C THR A 26 31.42 20.42 3.85
N SER A 27 31.81 19.39 3.12
CA SER A 27 32.25 18.10 3.68
C SER A 27 33.57 18.25 4.45
N ALA A 28 34.50 19.11 3.97
CA ALA A 28 35.75 19.41 4.68
C ALA A 28 35.51 20.25 5.93
N VAL A 29 34.57 21.19 5.91
CA VAL A 29 34.15 21.98 7.08
C VAL A 29 33.42 21.08 8.10
N THR A 30 32.58 20.14 7.63
CA THR A 30 31.93 19.15 8.51
C THR A 30 32.98 18.25 9.18
N GLY A 31 34.05 17.89 8.48
CA GLY A 31 35.18 17.15 9.05
C GLY A 31 35.97 17.95 10.09
N ALA A 32 36.11 19.27 9.92
CA ALA A 32 36.79 20.17 10.88
C ALA A 32 35.89 20.52 12.08
N VAL A 33 34.57 20.56 11.91
CA VAL A 33 33.60 20.79 12.99
C VAL A 33 33.45 19.58 13.92
N LEU A 34 33.78 18.37 13.45
CA LEU A 34 33.84 17.17 14.28
C LEU A 34 35.03 17.17 15.27
N ALA A 35 35.97 18.12 15.17
CA ALA A 35 37.08 18.29 16.09
C ALA A 35 36.85 19.38 17.13
N GLY A 36 35.74 20.15 17.06
CA GLY A 36 35.38 21.22 17.98
C GLY A 36 33.93 21.16 18.43
N ALA A 37 33.60 21.69 19.57
CA ALA A 37 32.24 21.76 20.09
C ALA A 37 31.39 22.73 19.27
N THR A 38 30.24 22.29 18.72
CA THR A 38 29.23 23.14 18.09
C THR A 38 28.07 23.35 19.04
N ALA A 39 27.77 24.62 19.35
CA ALA A 39 26.58 24.98 20.12
C ALA A 39 25.45 25.36 19.16
N ILE A 40 24.35 24.60 19.12
CA ILE A 40 23.10 24.96 18.48
C ILE A 40 22.03 24.88 19.56
N GLY A 41 21.37 26.01 19.83
CA GLY A 41 20.22 26.03 20.74
C GLY A 41 20.53 25.70 22.21
N GLY A 42 21.72 26.05 22.72
CA GLY A 42 22.08 25.87 24.13
C GLY A 42 22.61 24.49 24.54
N ALA A 43 22.69 23.54 23.63
CA ALA A 43 23.32 22.24 23.87
C ALA A 43 24.70 22.18 23.21
N VAL A 44 25.75 21.86 23.98
CA VAL A 44 27.10 21.61 23.46
C VAL A 44 27.24 20.12 23.18
N PHE A 45 27.33 19.75 21.90
CA PHE A 45 27.62 18.38 21.52
C PHE A 45 29.11 18.20 21.27
N THR A 46 29.77 17.42 22.11
CA THR A 46 31.18 17.04 21.93
C THR A 46 31.27 15.78 21.03
N ARG A 47 32.46 15.52 20.50
CA ARG A 47 32.72 14.29 19.75
C ARG A 47 32.37 13.04 20.57
N GLU A 48 32.62 13.09 21.88
CA GLU A 48 32.29 11.98 22.78
C GLU A 48 30.78 11.82 22.94
N THR A 49 30.01 12.90 23.03
CA THR A 49 28.53 12.81 23.10
C THR A 49 27.92 12.26 21.82
N TRP A 50 28.43 12.64 20.64
CA TRP A 50 28.02 12.03 19.38
C TRP A 50 28.40 10.56 19.29
N ALA A 51 29.62 10.20 19.69
CA ALA A 51 30.10 8.82 19.73
C ALA A 51 29.30 7.97 20.73
N ALA A 52 28.96 8.52 21.88
CA ALA A 52 28.13 7.85 22.87
C ALA A 52 26.69 7.67 22.38
N ALA A 53 26.09 8.71 21.75
CA ALA A 53 24.77 8.62 21.19
C ALA A 53 24.70 7.60 20.00
N ALA A 54 25.73 7.57 19.14
CA ALA A 54 25.81 6.60 18.06
C ALA A 54 25.99 5.17 18.60
N LYS A 55 26.78 4.97 19.62
CA LYS A 55 26.98 3.68 20.30
C LYS A 55 25.70 3.21 21.00
N ASP A 56 24.97 4.11 21.66
CA ASP A 56 23.68 3.80 22.29
C ASP A 56 22.62 3.45 21.25
N ALA A 57 22.55 4.20 20.15
CA ALA A 57 21.66 3.87 19.02
C ALA A 57 21.99 2.51 18.40
N GLN A 58 23.27 2.22 18.19
CA GLN A 58 23.73 0.92 17.70
C GLN A 58 23.41 -0.22 18.68
N SER A 59 23.52 0.02 20.00
CA SER A 59 23.15 -0.99 20.99
C SER A 59 21.67 -1.30 21.00
N LYS A 60 20.81 -0.30 20.72
CA LYS A 60 19.36 -0.47 20.65
C LYS A 60 18.88 -1.24 19.41
N THR A 61 19.64 -1.19 18.32
CA THR A 61 19.34 -1.91 17.08
C THR A 61 20.14 -3.21 16.94
N HIS A 62 21.09 -3.47 17.84
CA HIS A 62 21.89 -4.69 17.81
C HIS A 62 21.12 -5.85 18.42
N VAL A 63 21.05 -6.95 17.65
CA VAL A 63 20.58 -8.26 18.13
C VAL A 63 21.74 -9.23 17.95
N GLY A 64 22.20 -9.81 19.05
CA GLY A 64 23.37 -10.69 19.08
C GLY A 64 23.15 -12.01 18.38
N PRO A 65 24.23 -12.76 18.10
CA PRO A 65 24.12 -14.12 17.54
C PRO A 65 23.30 -15.03 18.47
N GLY A 66 22.28 -15.70 17.93
CA GLY A 66 21.40 -16.58 18.67
C GLY A 66 20.24 -15.87 19.40
N GLU A 67 20.22 -14.54 19.41
CA GLU A 67 19.11 -13.76 19.95
C GLU A 67 18.04 -13.49 18.89
N LEU A 68 16.78 -13.28 19.36
CA LEU A 68 15.65 -12.96 18.52
C LEU A 68 15.38 -11.44 18.57
N ASP A 69 14.87 -10.92 17.47
CA ASP A 69 14.28 -9.59 17.44
C ASP A 69 13.02 -9.54 18.33
N GLU A 70 12.73 -8.37 18.89
CA GLU A 70 11.58 -8.17 19.76
C GLU A 70 10.25 -8.30 18.98
N TYR A 71 10.23 -7.79 17.75
CA TYR A 71 9.08 -7.84 16.85
C TYR A 71 9.48 -8.26 15.45
N TYR A 72 8.47 -8.64 14.67
CA TYR A 72 8.61 -8.94 13.25
C TYR A 72 7.65 -8.08 12.44
N GLY A 73 8.19 -7.37 11.44
CA GLY A 73 7.42 -6.59 10.49
C GLY A 73 7.27 -7.32 9.15
N PHE A 74 6.09 -7.21 8.55
CA PHE A 74 5.82 -7.71 7.21
C PHE A 74 5.78 -6.54 6.24
N TRP A 75 6.65 -6.57 5.24
CA TRP A 75 6.86 -5.47 4.32
C TRP A 75 6.61 -5.92 2.89
N SER A 76 5.96 -5.08 2.11
CA SER A 76 5.85 -5.31 0.67
C SER A 76 7.20 -5.09 -0.01
N GLY A 77 7.52 -5.93 -0.99
CA GLY A 77 8.69 -5.79 -1.84
C GLY A 77 8.44 -4.90 -3.08
N GLY A 78 7.26 -4.28 -3.22
CA GLY A 78 6.89 -3.49 -4.38
C GLY A 78 6.98 -4.33 -5.66
N HIS A 79 7.67 -3.82 -6.67
CA HIS A 79 7.83 -4.49 -7.96
C HIS A 79 8.63 -5.82 -7.91
N GLN A 80 9.23 -6.16 -6.78
CA GLN A 80 9.82 -7.50 -6.60
C GLN A 80 8.75 -8.60 -6.47
N GLY A 81 7.49 -8.23 -6.23
CA GLY A 81 6.37 -9.16 -6.15
C GLY A 81 6.44 -10.11 -4.96
N GLU A 82 7.01 -9.68 -3.85
CA GLU A 82 7.32 -10.50 -2.68
C GLU A 82 6.91 -9.82 -1.36
N VAL A 83 6.86 -10.59 -0.29
CA VAL A 83 6.79 -10.09 1.10
C VAL A 83 8.13 -10.34 1.77
N ARG A 84 8.60 -9.36 2.54
CA ARG A 84 9.79 -9.47 3.38
C ARG A 84 9.40 -9.46 4.84
N ILE A 85 10.01 -10.35 5.61
CA ILE A 85 9.90 -10.36 7.06
C ILE A 85 11.18 -9.75 7.62
N MET A 86 11.01 -8.63 8.31
CA MET A 86 12.10 -7.87 8.91
C MET A 86 12.03 -7.99 10.43
N GLY A 87 13.17 -8.24 11.04
CA GLY A 87 13.30 -8.18 12.49
C GLY A 87 13.34 -6.74 12.99
N ILE A 88 12.71 -6.46 14.12
CA ILE A 88 12.70 -5.16 14.78
C ILE A 88 13.18 -5.36 16.22
N PRO A 89 14.24 -4.71 16.68
CA PRO A 89 14.82 -3.46 16.15
C PRO A 89 15.97 -3.63 15.16
N SER A 90 16.44 -4.85 14.84
CA SER A 90 17.65 -5.02 14.03
C SER A 90 17.51 -4.59 12.57
N MET A 91 16.31 -4.54 12.06
CA MET A 91 15.99 -4.32 10.64
C MET A 91 16.65 -5.35 9.69
N ARG A 92 16.99 -6.53 10.20
CA ARG A 92 17.49 -7.65 9.40
C ARG A 92 16.35 -8.23 8.55
N GLU A 93 16.62 -8.53 7.30
CA GLU A 93 15.75 -9.40 6.53
C GLU A 93 15.89 -10.84 7.05
N LEU A 94 14.82 -11.38 7.60
CA LEU A 94 14.79 -12.73 8.18
C LEU A 94 14.29 -13.75 7.16
N LEU A 95 13.34 -13.35 6.33
CA LEU A 95 12.77 -14.20 5.30
C LEU A 95 12.21 -13.37 4.16
N ARG A 96 12.30 -13.90 2.96
CA ARG A 96 11.65 -13.39 1.75
C ARG A 96 10.69 -14.45 1.24
N ILE A 97 9.43 -14.05 1.03
CA ILE A 97 8.35 -14.90 0.53
C ILE A 97 7.97 -14.41 -0.86
N PRO A 98 8.31 -15.11 -1.95
CA PRO A 98 7.87 -14.75 -3.28
C PRO A 98 6.36 -15.00 -3.41
N VAL A 99 5.66 -14.10 -4.09
CA VAL A 99 4.20 -14.12 -4.21
C VAL A 99 3.77 -13.96 -5.65
N PHE A 100 4.00 -12.78 -6.26
CA PHE A 100 3.44 -12.44 -7.57
C PHE A 100 4.42 -12.64 -8.73
N ASN A 101 5.72 -12.65 -8.46
CA ASN A 101 6.75 -12.85 -9.48
C ASN A 101 7.35 -14.24 -9.37
N VAL A 102 7.83 -14.73 -10.50
CA VAL A 102 8.62 -15.96 -10.55
C VAL A 102 9.95 -15.76 -9.80
N ASP A 103 10.32 -16.70 -8.95
CA ASP A 103 11.57 -16.68 -8.22
C ASP A 103 12.32 -18.01 -8.37
N SER A 104 13.42 -17.97 -9.12
CA SER A 104 14.23 -19.17 -9.40
C SER A 104 14.95 -19.71 -8.17
N ALA A 105 15.27 -18.87 -7.19
CA ALA A 105 15.98 -19.28 -5.98
C ALA A 105 15.14 -20.22 -5.10
N THR A 106 13.82 -20.01 -5.06
CA THR A 106 12.88 -20.84 -4.30
C THR A 106 12.10 -21.83 -5.17
N GLY A 107 12.18 -21.70 -6.50
CA GLY A 107 11.38 -22.48 -7.45
C GLY A 107 9.92 -21.98 -7.56
N TRP A 108 9.58 -20.84 -6.94
CA TRP A 108 8.25 -20.25 -7.03
C TRP A 108 7.93 -19.83 -8.48
N GLY A 109 6.74 -20.20 -8.97
CA GLY A 109 6.34 -20.02 -10.37
C GLY A 109 6.93 -21.04 -11.34
N LEU A 110 7.83 -21.94 -10.87
CA LEU A 110 8.49 -22.97 -11.69
C LEU A 110 8.02 -24.39 -11.36
N THR A 111 7.54 -24.63 -10.14
CA THR A 111 6.96 -25.90 -9.72
C THR A 111 5.50 -26.02 -10.12
N ASN A 112 5.00 -27.26 -10.27
CA ASN A 112 3.59 -27.50 -10.60
C ASN A 112 2.63 -26.94 -9.55
N GLU A 113 3.03 -26.95 -8.27
CA GLU A 113 2.24 -26.38 -7.17
C GLU A 113 2.12 -24.86 -7.32
N SER A 114 3.25 -24.17 -7.41
CA SER A 114 3.27 -22.70 -7.52
C SER A 114 2.60 -22.20 -8.80
N LYS A 115 2.74 -22.92 -9.92
CA LYS A 115 2.03 -22.60 -11.17
C LYS A 115 0.52 -22.70 -11.01
N ARG A 116 0.01 -23.69 -10.28
CA ARG A 116 -1.43 -23.80 -10.00
C ARG A 116 -1.94 -22.64 -9.12
N ILE A 117 -1.11 -22.17 -8.17
CA ILE A 117 -1.49 -21.05 -7.31
C ILE A 117 -1.47 -19.72 -8.09
N MET A 118 -0.43 -19.49 -8.88
CA MET A 118 -0.27 -18.28 -9.68
C MET A 118 -1.20 -18.24 -10.91
N GLY A 119 -1.72 -19.39 -11.34
CA GLY A 119 -2.55 -19.50 -12.53
C GLY A 119 -1.80 -19.07 -13.79
N ASP A 120 -2.53 -18.53 -14.76
CA ASP A 120 -1.98 -18.08 -16.05
C ASP A 120 -1.01 -16.90 -15.91
N SER A 121 -1.01 -16.24 -14.77
CA SER A 121 -0.11 -15.11 -14.47
C SER A 121 1.32 -15.53 -14.15
N ALA A 122 1.61 -16.83 -14.03
CA ALA A 122 2.93 -17.33 -13.63
C ALA A 122 4.08 -16.94 -14.55
N HIS A 123 3.83 -16.52 -15.79
CA HIS A 123 4.88 -16.37 -16.78
C HIS A 123 5.12 -14.95 -17.30
N PHE A 124 4.16 -14.04 -17.18
CA PHE A 124 4.21 -12.79 -17.94
C PHE A 124 3.87 -11.53 -17.14
N GLN A 125 3.54 -11.64 -15.88
CA GLN A 125 3.09 -10.51 -15.10
C GLN A 125 4.05 -10.21 -13.97
N ASN A 126 4.66 -9.03 -14.03
CA ASN A 126 5.39 -8.48 -12.90
C ASN A 126 4.40 -7.92 -11.89
N GLY A 127 4.50 -8.34 -10.64
CA GLY A 127 3.67 -7.83 -9.57
C GLY A 127 4.11 -6.46 -9.10
N ASP A 128 3.18 -5.78 -8.45
CA ASP A 128 3.43 -4.56 -7.69
C ASP A 128 2.74 -4.69 -6.33
N CYS A 129 3.50 -5.21 -5.37
CA CYS A 129 3.00 -5.55 -4.04
C CYS A 129 2.69 -4.30 -3.21
N HIS A 130 1.49 -4.27 -2.66
CA HIS A 130 1.02 -3.24 -1.73
C HIS A 130 0.34 -3.85 -0.51
N HIS A 131 0.17 -3.06 0.53
CA HIS A 131 -0.70 -3.27 1.69
C HIS A 131 -0.73 -4.70 2.28
N PRO A 132 0.39 -5.21 2.85
CA PRO A 132 0.35 -6.48 3.59
C PRO A 132 -0.41 -6.32 4.91
N HIS A 133 -1.38 -7.21 5.17
CA HIS A 133 -2.19 -7.20 6.39
C HIS A 133 -2.39 -8.59 6.97
N LEU A 134 -2.22 -8.69 8.30
CA LEU A 134 -2.42 -9.91 9.05
C LEU A 134 -3.90 -10.16 9.35
N SER A 135 -4.33 -11.43 9.27
CA SER A 135 -5.67 -11.85 9.70
C SER A 135 -5.90 -11.60 11.18
N MET A 136 -7.18 -11.43 11.53
CA MET A 136 -7.61 -11.11 12.89
C MET A 136 -8.72 -12.04 13.37
N THR A 137 -8.73 -12.28 14.68
CA THR A 137 -9.83 -12.86 15.43
C THR A 137 -10.09 -11.97 16.64
N ASP A 138 -11.33 -11.56 16.85
CA ASP A 138 -11.76 -10.63 17.91
C ASP A 138 -10.93 -9.33 17.95
N GLY A 139 -10.61 -8.81 16.77
CA GLY A 139 -9.87 -7.56 16.60
C GLY A 139 -8.38 -7.65 16.93
N LYS A 140 -7.83 -8.84 17.12
CA LYS A 140 -6.41 -9.09 17.38
C LYS A 140 -5.82 -9.94 16.26
N TYR A 141 -4.55 -9.74 15.97
CA TYR A 141 -3.81 -10.60 15.04
C TYR A 141 -3.82 -12.03 15.54
N ASP A 142 -4.21 -12.96 14.66
CA ASP A 142 -4.39 -14.37 15.02
C ASP A 142 -3.25 -15.29 14.52
N GLY A 143 -2.31 -14.73 13.77
CA GLY A 143 -1.14 -15.45 13.29
C GLY A 143 -1.41 -16.49 12.22
N LYS A 144 -2.60 -16.51 11.60
CA LYS A 144 -2.95 -17.54 10.61
C LYS A 144 -2.52 -17.17 9.20
N TYR A 145 -2.91 -15.97 8.75
CA TYR A 145 -2.75 -15.52 7.38
C TYR A 145 -2.19 -14.11 7.30
N LEU A 146 -1.47 -13.88 6.23
CA LEU A 146 -1.15 -12.55 5.70
C LEU A 146 -1.78 -12.42 4.32
N PHE A 147 -2.44 -11.31 4.06
CA PHE A 147 -2.98 -10.96 2.75
C PHE A 147 -2.20 -9.79 2.17
N ILE A 148 -2.00 -9.81 0.86
CA ILE A 148 -1.29 -8.76 0.12
C ILE A 148 -1.90 -8.63 -1.27
N ASN A 149 -1.93 -7.42 -1.80
CA ASN A 149 -2.40 -7.16 -3.15
C ASN A 149 -1.28 -6.84 -4.13
N ASP A 150 -1.59 -7.04 -5.39
CA ASP A 150 -0.81 -6.65 -6.56
C ASP A 150 -1.61 -5.60 -7.33
N LYS A 151 -1.15 -4.36 -7.28
CA LYS A 151 -1.80 -3.25 -7.96
C LYS A 151 -1.71 -3.37 -9.48
N ALA A 152 -0.57 -3.82 -10.00
CA ALA A 152 -0.33 -3.86 -11.43
C ALA A 152 -1.28 -4.82 -12.18
N ASN A 153 -1.64 -5.95 -11.55
CA ASN A 153 -2.41 -7.01 -12.21
C ASN A 153 -3.71 -7.36 -11.48
N SER A 154 -4.17 -6.49 -10.58
CA SER A 154 -5.43 -6.65 -9.84
C SER A 154 -5.57 -8.01 -9.15
N ARG A 155 -4.49 -8.47 -8.49
CA ARG A 155 -4.47 -9.74 -7.78
C ARG A 155 -4.46 -9.55 -6.27
N VAL A 156 -5.01 -10.51 -5.53
CA VAL A 156 -4.87 -10.61 -4.08
C VAL A 156 -4.36 -12.00 -3.75
N ALA A 157 -3.36 -12.08 -2.88
CA ALA A 157 -2.76 -13.34 -2.46
C ALA A 157 -2.91 -13.54 -0.95
N ARG A 158 -2.99 -14.80 -0.55
CA ARG A 158 -2.96 -15.24 0.83
C ARG A 158 -1.68 -16.00 1.11
N ILE A 159 -1.02 -15.67 2.21
CA ILE A 159 0.18 -16.33 2.72
C ILE A 159 -0.21 -17.02 4.03
N ARG A 160 0.05 -18.30 4.13
CA ARG A 160 -0.05 -19.06 5.38
C ARG A 160 1.18 -18.81 6.23
N LEU A 161 0.96 -18.32 7.45
CA LEU A 161 2.07 -17.99 8.36
C LEU A 161 2.69 -19.20 9.05
N ASP A 162 1.96 -20.31 9.16
CA ASP A 162 2.49 -21.55 9.72
C ASP A 162 3.56 -22.23 8.83
N ILE A 163 3.53 -21.97 7.53
CA ILE A 163 4.52 -22.49 6.56
C ILE A 163 5.25 -21.37 5.80
N MET A 164 4.95 -20.11 6.08
CA MET A 164 5.54 -18.93 5.44
C MET A 164 5.53 -19.00 3.91
N LYS A 165 4.38 -19.37 3.33
CA LYS A 165 4.25 -19.58 1.90
C LYS A 165 2.90 -19.09 1.38
N CYS A 166 2.88 -18.50 0.18
CA CYS A 166 1.65 -18.23 -0.53
C CYS A 166 0.95 -19.54 -0.89
N ASP A 167 -0.34 -19.66 -0.55
CA ASP A 167 -1.13 -20.85 -0.80
C ASP A 167 -2.33 -20.62 -1.73
N LYS A 168 -2.79 -19.38 -1.83
CA LYS A 168 -3.90 -18.99 -2.72
C LYS A 168 -3.69 -17.60 -3.32
N MET A 169 -4.18 -17.44 -4.53
CA MET A 169 -4.19 -16.17 -5.27
C MET A 169 -5.49 -16.04 -6.04
N LEU A 170 -6.02 -14.82 -6.08
CA LEU A 170 -7.21 -14.46 -6.84
C LEU A 170 -6.88 -13.28 -7.73
N THR A 171 -7.19 -13.37 -9.02
CA THR A 171 -7.32 -12.19 -9.88
C THR A 171 -8.72 -11.63 -9.68
N VAL A 172 -8.81 -10.39 -9.25
CA VAL A 172 -10.09 -9.72 -8.97
C VAL A 172 -10.73 -9.32 -10.29
N PRO A 173 -11.93 -9.82 -10.63
CA PRO A 173 -12.57 -9.52 -11.90
C PRO A 173 -13.15 -8.12 -11.93
N ASN A 174 -13.35 -7.59 -13.15
CA ASN A 174 -14.06 -6.33 -13.43
C ASN A 174 -13.44 -5.08 -12.81
N VAL A 175 -12.14 -5.10 -12.54
CA VAL A 175 -11.43 -3.99 -11.92
C VAL A 175 -10.05 -3.79 -12.53
N GLN A 176 -9.51 -2.61 -12.29
CA GLN A 176 -8.12 -2.28 -12.58
C GLN A 176 -7.45 -1.66 -11.35
N ALA A 177 -6.18 -2.01 -11.12
CA ALA A 177 -5.36 -1.47 -10.05
C ALA A 177 -5.97 -1.66 -8.64
N VAL A 178 -6.08 -2.92 -8.20
CA VAL A 178 -6.43 -3.23 -6.81
C VAL A 178 -5.32 -2.70 -5.90
N HIS A 179 -5.61 -1.61 -5.18
CA HIS A 179 -4.63 -0.89 -4.36
C HIS A 179 -4.91 -1.02 -2.87
N GLY A 180 -5.94 -0.35 -2.35
CA GLY A 180 -6.26 -0.42 -0.93
C GLY A 180 -6.72 -1.82 -0.50
N LEU A 181 -6.07 -2.37 0.51
CA LEU A 181 -6.45 -3.66 1.09
C LEU A 181 -6.54 -3.56 2.60
N ARG A 182 -7.63 -4.06 3.17
CA ARG A 182 -7.86 -4.20 4.62
C ARG A 182 -8.72 -5.42 4.90
N LEU A 183 -8.73 -5.82 6.15
CA LEU A 183 -9.40 -7.05 6.57
C LEU A 183 -10.55 -6.74 7.52
N GLN A 184 -11.60 -7.54 7.43
CA GLN A 184 -12.61 -7.55 8.50
C GLN A 184 -11.94 -8.01 9.81
N LYS A 185 -12.23 -7.28 10.90
CA LYS A 185 -11.54 -7.43 12.18
C LYS A 185 -12.33 -8.25 13.21
N ILE A 186 -13.67 -8.20 13.14
CA ILE A 186 -14.62 -8.81 14.09
C ILE A 186 -15.71 -9.58 13.32
N PRO A 187 -16.12 -10.76 13.78
CA PRO A 187 -15.53 -11.57 14.87
C PRO A 187 -14.20 -12.19 14.46
N HIS A 188 -13.98 -12.38 13.18
CA HIS A 188 -12.74 -12.84 12.56
C HIS A 188 -12.65 -12.29 11.13
N THR A 189 -11.53 -12.45 10.50
CA THR A 189 -11.32 -12.09 9.11
C THR A 189 -12.10 -13.03 8.20
N LYS A 190 -13.37 -12.69 7.96
CA LYS A 190 -14.25 -13.35 6.98
C LYS A 190 -14.00 -12.80 5.60
N TYR A 191 -13.85 -11.48 5.49
CA TYR A 191 -13.62 -10.78 4.24
C TYR A 191 -12.28 -10.07 4.21
N VAL A 192 -11.66 -10.11 3.04
CA VAL A 192 -10.60 -9.21 2.61
C VAL A 192 -11.26 -8.15 1.75
N PHE A 193 -11.22 -6.91 2.20
CA PHE A 193 -11.70 -5.76 1.44
C PHE A 193 -10.57 -5.23 0.58
N ALA A 194 -10.83 -5.08 -0.71
CA ALA A 194 -9.86 -4.60 -1.66
C ALA A 194 -10.52 -3.54 -2.56
N ASN A 195 -9.84 -2.42 -2.77
CA ASN A 195 -10.34 -1.37 -3.62
C ASN A 195 -9.69 -1.41 -4.98
N ALA A 196 -10.47 -1.19 -6.02
CA ALA A 196 -9.94 -0.81 -7.30
C ALA A 196 -9.73 0.70 -7.34
N GLU A 197 -8.53 1.15 -7.69
CA GLU A 197 -8.19 2.57 -7.68
C GLU A 197 -8.75 3.29 -8.90
N PHE A 198 -8.76 2.65 -10.07
CA PHE A 198 -9.15 3.31 -11.30
C PHE A 198 -10.58 3.00 -11.71
N VAL A 199 -11.27 4.05 -12.14
CA VAL A 199 -12.54 3.95 -12.87
C VAL A 199 -12.27 3.32 -14.22
N ILE A 200 -13.07 2.31 -14.59
CA ILE A 200 -13.02 1.68 -15.91
C ILE A 200 -14.43 1.56 -16.51
N PRO A 201 -14.55 1.52 -17.85
CA PRO A 201 -15.84 1.27 -18.49
C PRO A 201 -16.36 -0.14 -18.20
N HIS A 202 -17.68 -0.26 -18.12
CA HIS A 202 -18.34 -1.56 -18.00
C HIS A 202 -19.43 -1.71 -19.11
N PRO A 203 -19.38 -2.77 -19.92
CA PRO A 203 -18.41 -3.86 -19.85
C PRO A 203 -16.98 -3.41 -20.18
N ASN A 204 -15.99 -4.08 -19.59
CA ASN A 204 -14.57 -3.83 -19.86
C ASN A 204 -14.09 -4.70 -21.03
N ASP A 205 -14.70 -4.51 -22.19
CA ASP A 205 -14.47 -5.30 -23.43
C ASP A 205 -13.76 -4.51 -24.54
N GLY A 206 -13.32 -3.29 -24.22
CA GLY A 206 -12.68 -2.39 -25.17
C GLY A 206 -13.67 -1.65 -26.09
N SER A 207 -14.97 -1.76 -25.87
CA SER A 207 -15.98 -1.04 -26.66
C SER A 207 -16.00 0.46 -26.40
N THR A 208 -15.50 0.91 -25.24
CA THR A 208 -15.30 2.31 -24.89
C THR A 208 -14.04 2.50 -24.06
N PHE A 209 -13.41 3.66 -24.21
CA PHE A 209 -12.27 4.11 -23.41
C PHE A 209 -12.56 5.45 -22.70
N ASP A 210 -13.80 5.93 -22.78
CA ASP A 210 -14.18 7.20 -22.16
C ASP A 210 -14.49 7.00 -20.68
N LEU A 211 -13.58 7.42 -19.83
CA LEU A 211 -13.72 7.39 -18.37
C LEU A 211 -14.83 8.34 -17.86
N GLN A 212 -15.31 9.26 -18.72
CA GLN A 212 -16.45 10.11 -18.42
C GLN A 212 -17.79 9.48 -18.83
N ASP A 213 -17.76 8.29 -19.46
CA ASP A 213 -18.98 7.54 -19.78
C ASP A 213 -19.73 7.20 -18.49
N LYS A 214 -21.04 7.31 -18.53
CA LYS A 214 -21.94 6.98 -17.42
C LYS A 214 -21.83 5.54 -16.91
N ASN A 215 -21.27 4.63 -17.72
CA ASN A 215 -21.02 3.24 -17.37
C ASN A 215 -19.60 3.02 -16.84
N SER A 216 -18.81 4.09 -16.66
CA SER A 216 -17.47 4.01 -16.06
C SER A 216 -17.57 4.22 -14.56
N TYR A 217 -17.13 3.22 -13.80
CA TYR A 217 -17.12 3.22 -12.34
C TYR A 217 -16.02 2.30 -11.79
N THR A 218 -15.80 2.36 -10.51
CA THR A 218 -14.92 1.43 -9.80
C THR A 218 -15.71 0.49 -8.91
N LEU A 219 -15.07 -0.52 -8.35
CA LEU A 219 -15.67 -1.52 -7.49
C LEU A 219 -14.92 -1.60 -6.15
N PHE A 220 -15.70 -1.55 -5.07
CA PHE A 220 -15.26 -2.04 -3.78
C PHE A 220 -15.47 -3.55 -3.74
N ASN A 221 -14.41 -4.29 -3.44
CA ASN A 221 -14.40 -5.75 -3.54
C ASN A 221 -14.32 -6.38 -2.14
N ALA A 222 -15.15 -7.38 -1.90
CA ALA A 222 -15.06 -8.24 -0.73
C ALA A 222 -14.73 -9.67 -1.18
N ILE A 223 -13.61 -10.18 -0.73
CA ILE A 223 -13.09 -11.51 -1.03
C ILE A 223 -13.29 -12.38 0.21
N ASP A 224 -13.85 -13.57 0.05
CA ASP A 224 -13.90 -14.57 1.12
C ASP A 224 -12.47 -14.98 1.48
N ALA A 225 -12.07 -14.69 2.71
CA ALA A 225 -10.69 -14.88 3.16
C ALA A 225 -10.26 -16.35 3.23
N GLU A 226 -11.20 -17.26 3.48
CA GLU A 226 -10.89 -18.69 3.58
C GLU A 226 -10.85 -19.35 2.20
N LYS A 227 -11.81 -19.04 1.34
CA LYS A 227 -11.91 -19.61 0.01
C LYS A 227 -11.00 -18.92 -0.99
N MET A 228 -10.71 -17.63 -0.80
CA MET A 228 -10.07 -16.75 -1.78
C MET A 228 -10.86 -16.68 -3.09
N GLU A 229 -12.15 -16.40 -2.95
CA GLU A 229 -13.10 -16.22 -4.02
C GLU A 229 -13.85 -14.90 -3.83
N MET A 230 -14.37 -14.32 -4.91
CA MET A 230 -15.19 -13.12 -4.80
C MET A 230 -16.47 -13.44 -4.00
N ALA A 231 -16.70 -12.71 -2.92
CA ALA A 231 -17.95 -12.78 -2.17
C ALA A 231 -18.98 -11.80 -2.72
N PHE A 232 -18.58 -10.57 -2.95
CA PHE A 232 -19.40 -9.54 -3.61
C PHE A 232 -18.55 -8.34 -4.06
N GLN A 233 -19.16 -7.55 -4.94
CA GLN A 233 -18.61 -6.26 -5.39
C GLN A 233 -19.68 -5.18 -5.21
N VAL A 234 -19.27 -3.95 -4.93
CA VAL A 234 -20.17 -2.78 -4.83
C VAL A 234 -19.70 -1.71 -5.79
N ILE A 235 -20.59 -1.30 -6.68
CA ILE A 235 -20.33 -0.21 -7.63
C ILE A 235 -20.18 1.11 -6.88
N VAL A 236 -19.11 1.84 -7.19
CA VAL A 236 -18.84 3.18 -6.66
C VAL A 236 -18.48 4.11 -7.82
N ASP A 237 -19.08 5.28 -7.81
CA ASP A 237 -18.74 6.33 -8.77
C ASP A 237 -17.54 7.14 -8.24
N GLY A 238 -16.40 6.98 -8.89
CA GLY A 238 -15.12 7.62 -8.52
C GLY A 238 -14.01 6.60 -8.24
N ASN A 239 -12.79 7.09 -8.11
CA ASN A 239 -11.62 6.27 -7.83
C ASN A 239 -11.52 5.97 -6.33
N LEU A 240 -11.44 4.71 -5.98
CA LEU A 240 -11.23 4.30 -4.59
C LEU A 240 -9.73 4.11 -4.31
N ASP A 241 -9.28 4.50 -3.11
CA ASP A 241 -7.88 4.28 -2.72
C ASP A 241 -7.80 3.45 -1.43
N ASN A 242 -7.63 4.10 -0.30
CA ASN A 242 -7.55 3.39 0.97
C ASN A 242 -8.91 2.87 1.43
N THR A 243 -8.88 1.70 2.04
CA THR A 243 -10.05 1.14 2.72
C THR A 243 -9.70 0.82 4.17
N ASP A 244 -10.69 0.74 5.03
CA ASP A 244 -10.55 0.17 6.37
C ASP A 244 -11.88 -0.46 6.83
N ALA A 245 -11.79 -1.36 7.81
CA ALA A 245 -12.92 -1.99 8.45
C ALA A 245 -13.01 -1.57 9.92
N ASP A 246 -14.22 -1.39 10.41
CA ASP A 246 -14.45 -1.02 11.79
C ASP A 246 -14.26 -2.21 12.76
N TYR A 247 -14.22 -1.90 14.05
CA TYR A 247 -14.12 -2.92 15.12
C TYR A 247 -15.48 -3.41 15.60
N THR A 248 -16.56 -3.10 14.91
CA THR A 248 -17.90 -3.69 15.18
C THR A 248 -18.22 -4.83 14.21
N GLY A 249 -17.45 -4.97 13.14
CA GLY A 249 -17.72 -5.91 12.05
C GLY A 249 -18.90 -5.53 11.16
N LYS A 250 -19.42 -4.30 11.30
CA LYS A 250 -20.62 -3.83 10.57
C LYS A 250 -20.29 -3.01 9.36
N TYR A 251 -19.17 -2.27 9.39
CA TYR A 251 -18.86 -1.27 8.39
C TYR A 251 -17.46 -1.45 7.84
N ALA A 252 -17.32 -1.12 6.56
CA ALA A 252 -16.07 -0.76 5.93
C ALA A 252 -16.19 0.64 5.34
N ALA A 253 -15.10 1.35 5.15
CA ALA A 253 -15.10 2.66 4.55
C ALA A 253 -13.92 2.77 3.58
N SER A 254 -14.05 3.63 2.59
CA SER A 254 -13.00 3.92 1.62
C SER A 254 -12.95 5.39 1.29
N THR A 255 -11.75 5.91 1.07
CA THR A 255 -11.56 7.21 0.42
C THR A 255 -11.90 7.08 -1.07
N CYS A 256 -12.52 8.13 -1.61
CA CYS A 256 -12.90 8.21 -3.01
C CYS A 256 -12.41 9.52 -3.62
N TYR A 257 -11.62 9.42 -4.68
CA TYR A 257 -11.12 10.57 -5.44
C TYR A 257 -11.98 10.79 -6.69
N ASN A 258 -12.85 11.75 -6.67
CA ASN A 258 -13.62 12.05 -7.87
C ASN A 258 -12.89 12.99 -8.85
N SER A 259 -11.98 13.81 -8.34
CA SER A 259 -11.15 14.69 -9.15
C SER A 259 -10.31 13.97 -10.20
N GLU A 260 -9.93 12.73 -9.96
CA GLU A 260 -9.11 11.93 -10.88
C GLU A 260 -9.85 11.39 -12.10
N LYS A 261 -11.16 11.54 -12.19
CA LYS A 261 -11.93 11.20 -13.40
C LYS A 261 -11.68 12.17 -14.57
N ALA A 262 -11.06 13.32 -14.31
CA ALA A 262 -10.85 14.35 -15.32
C ALA A 262 -9.57 14.11 -16.12
N TYR A 263 -9.60 14.46 -17.40
CA TYR A 263 -8.45 14.41 -18.30
C TYR A 263 -7.60 15.70 -18.30
N ASP A 264 -8.15 16.78 -17.79
CA ASP A 264 -7.50 18.09 -17.77
C ASP A 264 -7.80 18.86 -16.49
N LEU A 265 -7.04 19.91 -16.25
CA LEU A 265 -7.21 20.77 -15.08
C LEU A 265 -8.60 21.38 -15.00
N GLY A 266 -9.17 21.79 -16.13
CA GLY A 266 -10.54 22.35 -16.18
C GLY A 266 -11.59 21.34 -15.75
N GLY A 267 -11.45 20.09 -16.13
CA GLY A 267 -12.27 18.97 -15.68
C GLY A 267 -12.09 18.72 -14.18
N MET A 268 -10.86 18.66 -13.69
CA MET A 268 -10.57 18.49 -12.25
C MET A 268 -11.25 19.58 -11.39
N MET A 269 -11.24 20.81 -11.86
CA MET A 269 -11.87 21.94 -11.16
C MET A 269 -13.41 21.89 -11.17
N ARG A 270 -14.01 21.17 -12.10
CA ARG A 270 -15.48 21.03 -12.23
C ARG A 270 -16.01 19.71 -11.65
N ASN A 271 -15.14 18.74 -11.40
CA ASN A 271 -15.53 17.44 -10.89
C ASN A 271 -16.11 17.53 -9.48
N GLU A 272 -16.80 16.48 -9.12
CA GLU A 272 -17.34 16.33 -7.79
C GLU A 272 -16.22 16.31 -6.73
N ARG A 273 -16.62 16.60 -5.52
CA ARG A 273 -15.71 16.62 -4.37
C ARG A 273 -15.28 15.20 -4.02
N ASP A 274 -14.09 15.08 -3.51
CA ASP A 274 -13.64 13.84 -2.85
C ASP A 274 -14.50 13.58 -1.60
N TRP A 275 -14.77 12.32 -1.35
CA TRP A 275 -15.58 11.89 -0.21
C TRP A 275 -15.06 10.61 0.45
N VAL A 276 -15.73 10.18 1.50
CA VAL A 276 -15.57 8.87 2.11
C VAL A 276 -16.85 8.07 1.88
N VAL A 277 -16.71 6.90 1.27
CA VAL A 277 -17.80 5.96 1.08
C VAL A 277 -17.82 4.98 2.25
N VAL A 278 -19.01 4.77 2.84
CA VAL A 278 -19.21 3.84 3.95
C VAL A 278 -20.09 2.68 3.50
N PHE A 279 -19.58 1.47 3.64
CA PHE A 279 -20.27 0.23 3.28
C PHE A 279 -20.84 -0.43 4.53
N ASN A 280 -22.15 -0.61 4.57
CA ASN A 280 -22.79 -1.38 5.63
C ASN A 280 -22.82 -2.87 5.24
N ILE A 281 -21.86 -3.63 5.72
CA ILE A 281 -21.63 -5.02 5.32
C ILE A 281 -22.85 -5.89 5.61
N GLN A 282 -23.49 -5.73 6.76
CA GLN A 282 -24.68 -6.52 7.14
C GLN A 282 -25.86 -6.25 6.18
N ARG A 283 -26.05 -4.99 5.76
CA ARG A 283 -27.11 -4.65 4.79
C ARG A 283 -26.80 -5.22 3.40
N ILE A 284 -25.54 -5.22 3.00
CA ILE A 284 -25.09 -5.82 1.73
C ILE A 284 -25.34 -7.34 1.77
N GLU A 285 -24.93 -8.04 2.82
CA GLU A 285 -25.18 -9.47 3.00
C GLU A 285 -26.69 -9.79 2.99
N ALA A 286 -27.50 -8.99 3.65
CA ALA A 286 -28.96 -9.14 3.65
C ALA A 286 -29.56 -8.94 2.26
N ALA A 287 -29.06 -7.98 1.49
CA ALA A 287 -29.49 -7.74 0.11
C ALA A 287 -29.14 -8.93 -0.81
N ILE A 288 -27.92 -9.45 -0.70
CA ILE A 288 -27.47 -10.63 -1.44
C ILE A 288 -28.34 -11.84 -1.10
N LYS A 289 -28.58 -12.10 0.19
CA LYS A 289 -29.45 -13.19 0.65
C LYS A 289 -30.88 -13.05 0.12
N ALA A 290 -31.36 -11.85 -0.09
CA ALA A 290 -32.68 -11.55 -0.65
C ALA A 290 -32.71 -11.55 -2.19
N GLY A 291 -31.61 -11.95 -2.86
CA GLY A 291 -31.50 -11.96 -4.33
C GLY A 291 -31.44 -10.58 -4.97
N LYS A 292 -31.11 -9.53 -4.22
CA LYS A 292 -31.00 -8.15 -4.69
C LYS A 292 -29.58 -7.85 -5.13
N PHE A 293 -29.17 -8.43 -6.23
CA PHE A 293 -27.86 -8.21 -6.85
C PHE A 293 -27.96 -8.40 -8.36
N ILE A 294 -26.96 -7.92 -9.08
CA ILE A 294 -26.73 -8.21 -10.49
C ILE A 294 -25.50 -9.10 -10.64
N THR A 295 -25.39 -9.80 -11.73
CA THR A 295 -24.18 -10.52 -12.12
C THR A 295 -23.46 -9.71 -13.20
N LEU A 296 -22.16 -9.49 -13.03
CA LEU A 296 -21.28 -8.96 -14.06
C LEU A 296 -20.59 -10.14 -14.75
N ASP A 297 -20.52 -10.08 -16.08
CA ASP A 297 -19.77 -11.06 -16.86
C ASP A 297 -18.26 -10.86 -16.61
N GLY A 298 -17.53 -11.96 -16.39
CA GLY A 298 -16.10 -11.92 -16.14
C GLY A 298 -15.61 -13.02 -15.23
#